data_b53f4307a29a2fb506396463f95eaa0d
#
_entry.id   b53f4307a29a2fb506396463f95eaa0d
#
_cell.length_a   1.000
_cell.length_b   1.000
_cell.length_c   1.000
_cell.angle_alpha   90.00
_cell.angle_beta   90.00
_cell.angle_gamma   90.00
#
_symmetry.space_group_name_H-M   'P 1'
#
loop_
_entity.id
_entity.type
_entity.pdbx_description
1 polymer ?
#
loop_
_entity_poly.entity_id
_entity_poly.type
_entity_poly.pdbx_seq_one_letter_code
_entity_poly.pdbx_strand_id
1 'polypeptide(L)'
;MTGGALENPDLAPVRPERRTWRVGSYAALWISMSACVPTYMLASSLVGGGMNWWEAILTIFLGNAIVLVPILLNAHAGTRYGIPFPVLCRASFGTRGANIPALLRAFVACGWFGIQTWIGGDAICRILGVFLPSFAAAAHNSLG
;
A
#
# COMPACT_ATOMS: atom_id res chain seq x y z
N MET A 1 -20.89 -31.14 4.41
CA MET A 1 -20.10 -29.95 4.75
C MET A 1 -21.02 -28.73 4.68
N THR A 2 -21.74 -28.47 5.77
CA THR A 2 -22.67 -27.34 5.88
C THR A 2 -21.86 -26.14 6.41
N GLY A 3 -21.13 -25.46 5.52
CA GLY A 3 -20.57 -24.16 5.85
C GLY A 3 -21.72 -23.17 6.09
N GLY A 4 -21.85 -22.66 7.31
CA GLY A 4 -22.84 -21.64 7.61
C GLY A 4 -22.59 -20.40 6.70
N ALA A 5 -23.63 -19.62 6.40
CA ALA A 5 -23.57 -18.43 5.54
C ALA A 5 -22.54 -17.37 5.99
N LEU A 6 -21.91 -17.55 7.15
CA LEU A 6 -20.88 -16.69 7.75
C LEU A 6 -19.47 -17.31 7.71
N GLU A 7 -19.30 -18.53 7.19
CA GLU A 7 -18.01 -19.20 7.08
C GLU A 7 -17.52 -19.18 5.65
N ASN A 8 -16.37 -18.53 5.45
CA ASN A 8 -15.66 -18.53 4.18
C ASN A 8 -14.27 -19.16 4.41
N PRO A 9 -13.91 -20.25 3.68
CA PRO A 9 -12.60 -20.89 3.79
C PRO A 9 -11.43 -19.95 3.55
N ASP A 10 -11.60 -18.94 2.69
CA ASP A 10 -10.56 -17.94 2.37
C ASP A 10 -10.31 -16.97 3.52
N LEU A 11 -11.24 -16.86 4.46
CA LEU A 11 -11.12 -16.02 5.65
C LEU A 11 -10.75 -16.83 6.91
N ALA A 12 -10.54 -18.14 6.76
CA ALA A 12 -10.16 -18.98 7.88
C ALA A 12 -8.74 -18.65 8.37
N PRO A 13 -8.47 -18.77 9.68
CA PRO A 13 -7.14 -18.55 10.24
C PRO A 13 -6.10 -19.46 9.58
N VAL A 14 -4.96 -18.89 9.22
CA VAL A 14 -3.84 -19.64 8.63
C VAL A 14 -3.28 -20.61 9.69
N ARG A 15 -3.22 -21.90 9.36
CA ARG A 15 -2.65 -22.93 10.25
C ARG A 15 -1.19 -22.63 10.57
N PRO A 16 -0.72 -22.91 11.80
CA PRO A 16 0.67 -22.65 12.21
C PRO A 16 1.73 -23.21 11.25
N GLU A 17 1.49 -24.41 10.68
CA GLU A 17 2.39 -25.10 9.76
C GLU A 17 2.56 -24.33 8.44
N ARG A 18 1.58 -23.52 8.05
CA ARG A 18 1.62 -22.70 6.83
C ARG A 18 2.19 -21.30 7.06
N ARG A 19 2.51 -20.93 8.28
CA ARG A 19 3.10 -19.62 8.63
C ARG A 19 4.61 -19.66 8.41
N THR A 20 5.04 -19.57 7.16
CA THR A 20 6.45 -19.67 6.76
C THR A 20 7.20 -18.35 6.80
N TRP A 21 6.51 -17.24 6.95
CA TRP A 21 7.11 -15.90 6.93
C TRP A 21 7.95 -15.65 8.18
N ARG A 22 9.19 -15.21 7.97
CA ARG A 22 10.14 -14.82 9.01
C ARG A 22 10.42 -13.32 8.93
N VAL A 23 11.18 -12.81 9.87
CA VAL A 23 11.59 -11.39 9.92
C VAL A 23 12.17 -10.91 8.59
N GLY A 24 13.01 -11.71 7.94
CA GLY A 24 13.57 -11.39 6.62
C GLY A 24 12.52 -11.22 5.53
N SER A 25 11.45 -12.04 5.53
CA SER A 25 10.35 -11.91 4.56
C SER A 25 9.57 -10.61 4.76
N TYR A 26 9.31 -10.24 6.01
CA TYR A 26 8.66 -8.96 6.33
C TYR A 26 9.56 -7.78 5.99
N ALA A 27 10.84 -7.84 6.31
CA ALA A 27 11.79 -6.78 5.98
C ALA A 27 11.88 -6.58 4.46
N ALA A 28 12.03 -7.66 3.69
CA ALA A 28 12.07 -7.59 2.23
C ALA A 28 10.78 -6.99 1.64
N LEU A 29 9.61 -7.38 2.15
CA LEU A 29 8.33 -6.81 1.73
C LEU A 29 8.27 -5.30 1.98
N TRP A 30 8.61 -4.87 3.19
CA TRP A 30 8.53 -3.45 3.56
C TRP A 30 9.55 -2.59 2.81
N ILE A 31 10.77 -3.08 2.60
CA ILE A 31 11.78 -2.40 1.79
C ILE A 31 11.26 -2.24 0.35
N SER A 32 10.71 -3.29 -0.24
CA SER A 32 10.13 -3.26 -1.59
C SER A 32 8.97 -2.27 -1.71
N MET A 33 8.09 -2.20 -0.71
CA MET A 33 6.96 -1.27 -0.69
C MET A 33 7.38 0.18 -0.49
N SER A 34 8.45 0.42 0.27
CA SER A 34 8.96 1.78 0.55
C SER A 34 9.70 2.38 -0.64
N ALA A 35 10.36 1.54 -1.46
CA ALA A 35 11.07 1.96 -2.67
C ALA A 35 10.07 2.17 -3.83
N CYS A 36 9.25 3.20 -3.73
CA CYS A 36 8.24 3.53 -4.73
C CYS A 36 8.31 5.01 -5.16
N VAL A 37 7.88 5.29 -6.39
CA VAL A 37 7.93 6.63 -6.98
C VAL A 37 7.21 7.69 -6.13
N PRO A 38 6.03 7.45 -5.56
CA PRO A 38 5.37 8.43 -4.68
C PRO A 38 6.22 8.86 -3.48
N THR A 39 7.01 7.96 -2.89
CA THR A 39 7.91 8.29 -1.77
C THR A 39 9.02 9.25 -2.22
N TYR A 40 9.59 9.03 -3.42
CA TYR A 40 10.61 9.92 -3.98
C TYR A 40 10.01 11.27 -4.36
N MET A 41 8.81 11.30 -4.92
CA MET A 41 8.08 12.54 -5.23
C MET A 41 7.78 13.36 -3.97
N LEU A 42 7.42 12.70 -2.85
CA LEU A 42 7.21 13.37 -1.57
C LEU A 42 8.49 14.06 -1.10
N ALA A 43 9.62 13.36 -1.12
CA ALA A 43 10.91 13.95 -0.75
C ALA A 43 11.27 15.14 -1.65
N SER A 44 11.10 15.00 -2.96
CA SER A 44 11.33 16.07 -3.94
C SER A 44 10.42 17.28 -3.70
N SER A 45 9.14 17.08 -3.39
CA SER A 45 8.20 18.17 -3.12
C SER A 45 8.52 18.95 -1.85
N LEU A 46 9.02 18.28 -0.81
CA LEU A 46 9.44 18.93 0.43
C LEU A 46 10.66 19.85 0.19
N VAL A 47 11.65 19.34 -0.54
CA VAL A 47 12.82 20.14 -0.91
C VAL A 47 12.44 21.29 -1.85
N GLY A 48 11.56 21.02 -2.83
CA GLY A 48 11.03 22.05 -3.75
C GLY A 48 10.20 23.12 -3.03
N GLY A 49 9.58 22.78 -1.90
CA GLY A 49 8.87 23.70 -0.99
C GLY A 49 9.78 24.53 -0.10
N GLY A 50 11.11 24.41 -0.24
CA GLY A 50 12.10 25.22 0.50
C GLY A 50 12.71 24.54 1.72
N MET A 51 12.39 23.27 1.99
CA MET A 51 13.04 22.52 3.07
C MET A 51 14.48 22.13 2.67
N ASN A 52 15.39 22.20 3.63
CA ASN A 52 16.72 21.63 3.44
C ASN A 52 16.60 20.09 3.31
N TRP A 53 17.48 19.47 2.53
CA TRP A 53 17.48 18.01 2.32
C TRP A 53 17.47 17.21 3.63
N TRP A 54 18.17 17.69 4.66
CA TRP A 54 18.23 17.08 5.98
C TRP A 54 16.89 17.18 6.73
N GLU A 55 16.23 18.32 6.67
CA GLU A 55 14.90 18.54 7.25
C GLU A 55 13.85 17.66 6.57
N ALA A 56 13.92 17.51 5.24
CA ALA A 56 13.03 16.65 4.49
C ALA A 56 13.19 15.18 4.92
N ILE A 57 14.42 14.68 5.04
CA ILE A 57 14.70 13.31 5.52
C ILE A 57 14.17 13.13 6.94
N LEU A 58 14.46 14.06 7.85
CA LEU A 58 14.01 13.97 9.23
C LEU A 58 12.48 13.98 9.33
N THR A 59 11.81 14.82 8.57
CA THR A 59 10.34 14.89 8.51
C THR A 59 9.74 13.57 8.05
N ILE A 60 10.26 12.99 6.97
CA ILE A 60 9.82 11.69 6.45
C ILE A 60 10.06 10.59 7.48
N PHE A 61 11.24 10.58 8.11
CA PHE A 61 11.58 9.62 9.15
C PHE A 61 10.62 9.70 10.35
N LEU A 62 10.38 10.89 10.88
CA LEU A 62 9.47 11.10 12.00
C LEU A 62 8.03 10.71 11.64
N GLY A 63 7.55 11.10 10.46
CA GLY A 63 6.24 10.69 9.98
C GLY A 63 6.08 9.17 9.93
N ASN A 64 7.06 8.47 9.38
CA ASN A 64 7.06 7.00 9.36
C ASN A 64 7.18 6.37 10.75
N ALA A 65 7.96 6.98 11.66
CA ALA A 65 8.06 6.51 13.05
C ALA A 65 6.73 6.62 13.80
N ILE A 66 5.98 7.70 13.58
CA ILE A 66 4.64 7.87 14.17
C ILE A 66 3.67 6.82 13.61
N VAL A 67 3.67 6.61 12.31
CA VAL A 67 2.79 5.63 11.65
C VAL A 67 3.16 4.19 11.99
N LEU A 68 4.40 3.92 12.35
CA LEU A 68 4.87 2.59 12.74
C LEU A 68 4.06 2.01 13.92
N VAL A 69 3.70 2.84 14.89
CA VAL A 69 2.95 2.40 16.09
C VAL A 69 1.59 1.77 15.72
N PRO A 70 0.67 2.45 15.02
CA PRO A 70 -0.60 1.85 14.63
C PRO A 70 -0.42 0.67 13.66
N ILE A 71 0.60 0.68 12.80
CA ILE A 71 0.89 -0.45 11.92
C ILE A 71 1.27 -1.69 12.74
N LEU A 72 2.14 -1.57 13.74
CA LEU A 72 2.53 -2.69 14.60
C LEU A 72 1.34 -3.25 15.38
N LEU A 73 0.47 -2.39 15.90
CA LEU A 73 -0.75 -2.82 16.61
C LEU A 73 -1.68 -3.62 15.68
N ASN A 74 -1.87 -3.17 14.46
CA ASN A 74 -2.69 -3.91 13.47
C ASN A 74 -2.01 -5.21 13.02
N ALA A 75 -0.70 -5.20 12.80
CA ALA A 75 0.06 -6.36 12.35
C ALA A 75 0.10 -7.48 13.41
N HIS A 76 0.04 -7.13 14.70
CA HIS A 76 0.09 -8.10 15.80
C HIS A 76 -0.98 -9.19 15.67
N ALA A 77 -2.22 -8.82 15.36
CA ALA A 77 -3.31 -9.77 15.19
C ALA A 77 -3.09 -10.72 14.01
N GLY A 78 -2.62 -10.20 12.87
CA GLY A 78 -2.31 -11.00 11.69
C GLY A 78 -1.17 -11.97 11.91
N THR A 79 -0.09 -11.52 12.54
CA THR A 79 1.11 -12.35 12.78
C THR A 79 0.88 -13.41 13.85
N ARG A 80 0.20 -13.05 14.95
CA ARG A 80 -0.02 -13.96 16.08
C ARG A 80 -1.12 -14.97 15.80
N TYR A 81 -2.24 -14.54 15.25
CA TYR A 81 -3.42 -15.41 15.08
C TYR A 81 -3.59 -15.89 13.65
N GLY A 82 -2.89 -15.30 12.67
CA GLY A 82 -3.02 -15.67 11.26
C GLY A 82 -4.38 -15.31 10.67
N ILE A 83 -5.04 -14.28 11.19
CA ILE A 83 -6.36 -13.83 10.75
C ILE A 83 -6.25 -12.64 9.79
N PRO A 84 -7.06 -12.60 8.72
CA PRO A 84 -7.10 -11.46 7.82
C PRO A 84 -7.81 -10.26 8.46
N PHE A 85 -7.53 -9.05 7.94
CA PHE A 85 -8.07 -7.79 8.45
C PHE A 85 -9.60 -7.76 8.60
N PRO A 86 -10.43 -8.25 7.66
CA PRO A 86 -11.88 -8.25 7.83
C PRO A 86 -12.35 -9.10 9.02
N VAL A 87 -11.63 -10.18 9.34
CA VAL A 87 -11.94 -11.03 10.51
C VAL A 87 -11.56 -10.32 11.81
N LEU A 88 -10.41 -9.62 11.83
CA LEU A 88 -10.01 -8.78 12.97
C LEU A 88 -11.07 -7.71 13.27
N CYS A 89 -11.60 -7.05 12.23
CA CYS A 89 -12.61 -6.02 12.38
C CYS A 89 -13.92 -6.54 13.00
N ARG A 90 -14.22 -7.85 12.89
CA ARG A 90 -15.41 -8.44 13.51
C ARG A 90 -15.40 -8.33 15.04
N ALA A 91 -14.24 -8.32 15.66
CA ALA A 91 -14.12 -8.19 17.11
C ALA A 91 -14.64 -6.83 17.62
N SER A 92 -14.43 -5.76 16.84
CA SER A 92 -14.81 -4.39 17.23
C SER A 92 -16.15 -3.95 16.62
N PHE A 93 -16.47 -4.38 15.39
CA PHE A 93 -17.63 -3.91 14.62
C PHE A 93 -18.73 -4.96 14.45
N GLY A 94 -18.54 -6.18 14.97
CA GLY A 94 -19.45 -7.29 14.74
C GLY A 94 -19.36 -7.82 13.30
N THR A 95 -20.14 -8.88 13.01
CA THR A 95 -20.06 -9.58 11.71
C THR A 95 -20.55 -8.73 10.53
N ARG A 96 -21.57 -7.91 10.72
CA ARG A 96 -22.11 -7.02 9.68
C ARG A 96 -21.33 -5.72 9.58
N GLY A 97 -20.97 -5.13 10.72
CA GLY A 97 -20.24 -3.86 10.77
C GLY A 97 -18.81 -3.95 10.24
N ALA A 98 -18.17 -5.11 10.29
CA ALA A 98 -16.83 -5.34 9.75
C ALA A 98 -16.72 -5.10 8.22
N ASN A 99 -17.84 -5.12 7.50
CA ASN A 99 -17.86 -4.80 6.06
C ASN A 99 -17.52 -3.34 5.80
N ILE A 100 -17.85 -2.42 6.71
CA ILE A 100 -17.56 -0.98 6.53
C ILE A 100 -16.05 -0.72 6.44
N PRO A 101 -15.23 -1.07 7.45
CA PRO A 101 -13.79 -0.87 7.36
C PRO A 101 -13.14 -1.71 6.25
N ALA A 102 -13.69 -2.88 5.89
CA ALA A 102 -13.20 -3.67 4.77
C ALA A 102 -13.42 -2.97 3.43
N LEU A 103 -14.60 -2.39 3.19
CA LEU A 103 -14.92 -1.62 1.99
C LEU A 103 -14.11 -0.32 1.91
N LEU A 104 -13.98 0.40 3.02
CA LEU A 104 -13.15 1.62 3.07
C LEU A 104 -11.70 1.31 2.72
N ARG A 105 -11.14 0.22 3.23
CA ARG A 105 -9.80 -0.23 2.88
C ARG A 105 -9.68 -0.58 1.40
N ALA A 106 -10.66 -1.27 0.83
CA ALA A 106 -10.69 -1.59 -0.60
C ALA A 106 -10.73 -0.32 -1.46
N PHE A 107 -11.56 0.66 -1.08
CA PHE A 107 -11.65 1.95 -1.76
C PHE A 107 -10.31 2.71 -1.74
N VAL A 108 -9.66 2.79 -0.58
CA VAL A 108 -8.32 3.40 -0.46
C VAL A 108 -7.29 2.66 -1.31
N ALA A 109 -7.34 1.32 -1.34
CA ALA A 109 -6.44 0.52 -2.18
C ALA A 109 -6.65 0.79 -3.67
N CYS A 110 -7.90 0.96 -4.12
CA CYS A 110 -8.21 1.37 -5.51
C CYS A 110 -7.65 2.76 -5.83
N GLY A 111 -7.74 3.71 -4.89
CA GLY A 111 -7.13 5.04 -5.04
C GLY A 111 -5.62 4.97 -5.23
N TRP A 112 -4.94 4.21 -4.38
CA TRP A 112 -3.49 3.98 -4.50
C TRP A 112 -3.12 3.29 -5.80
N PHE A 113 -3.89 2.28 -6.22
CA PHE A 113 -3.68 1.62 -7.50
C PHE A 113 -3.80 2.60 -8.68
N GLY A 114 -4.82 3.48 -8.66
CA GLY A 114 -5.00 4.51 -9.68
C GLY A 114 -3.81 5.47 -9.77
N ILE A 115 -3.33 5.98 -8.62
CA ILE A 115 -2.16 6.87 -8.56
C ILE A 115 -0.91 6.16 -9.11
N GLN A 116 -0.64 4.94 -8.69
CA GLN A 116 0.51 4.16 -9.15
C GLN A 116 0.45 3.88 -10.66
N THR A 117 -0.73 3.55 -11.16
CA THR A 117 -0.96 3.30 -12.59
C THR A 117 -0.75 4.57 -13.42
N TRP A 118 -1.24 5.71 -12.95
CA TRP A 118 -1.04 6.99 -13.62
C TRP A 118 0.45 7.37 -13.69
N ILE A 119 1.17 7.31 -12.56
CA ILE A 119 2.60 7.61 -12.50
C ILE A 119 3.40 6.63 -13.37
N GLY A 120 3.06 5.33 -13.33
CA GLY A 120 3.70 4.31 -14.16
C GLY A 120 3.46 4.55 -15.65
N GLY A 121 2.24 4.95 -16.01
CA GLY A 121 1.89 5.33 -17.39
C GLY A 121 2.70 6.53 -17.89
N ASP A 122 2.79 7.60 -17.09
CA ASP A 122 3.60 8.78 -17.43
C ASP A 122 5.08 8.42 -17.64
N ALA A 123 5.64 7.59 -16.76
CA ALA A 123 7.02 7.11 -16.89
C ALA A 123 7.25 6.33 -18.19
N ILE A 124 6.32 5.43 -18.54
CA ILE A 124 6.37 4.67 -19.80
C ILE A 124 6.28 5.62 -21.00
N CYS A 125 5.35 6.58 -20.99
CA CYS A 125 5.20 7.57 -22.05
C CYS A 125 6.49 8.39 -22.26
N ARG A 126 7.16 8.80 -21.19
CA ARG A 126 8.44 9.51 -21.27
C ARG A 126 9.54 8.65 -21.89
N ILE A 127 9.63 7.39 -21.49
CA ILE A 127 10.62 6.45 -22.04
C ILE A 127 10.34 6.23 -23.53
N LEU A 128 9.08 5.96 -23.92
CA LEU A 128 8.71 5.78 -25.32
C LEU A 128 8.97 7.05 -26.16
N GLY A 129 8.75 8.23 -25.58
CA GLY A 129 9.05 9.52 -26.25
C GLY A 129 10.52 9.71 -26.60
N VAL A 130 11.42 9.12 -25.83
CA VAL A 130 12.86 9.14 -26.14
C VAL A 130 13.20 8.25 -27.34
N PHE A 131 12.59 7.06 -27.43
CA PHE A 131 12.87 6.09 -28.50
C PHE A 131 12.03 6.33 -29.76
N LEU A 132 10.85 6.93 -29.63
CA LEU A 132 9.88 7.16 -30.70
C LEU A 132 9.42 8.63 -30.68
N PRO A 133 10.15 9.54 -31.36
CA PRO A 133 9.80 10.96 -31.37
C PRO A 133 8.41 11.27 -31.92
N SER A 134 7.92 10.45 -32.85
CA SER A 134 6.55 10.54 -33.38
C SER A 134 5.47 10.27 -32.31
N PHE A 135 5.74 9.39 -31.36
CA PHE A 135 4.87 9.12 -30.22
C PHE A 135 4.83 10.31 -29.24
N ALA A 136 5.97 10.95 -29.00
CA ALA A 136 6.04 12.14 -28.14
C ALA A 136 5.18 13.28 -28.68
N ALA A 137 5.19 13.51 -30.01
CA ALA A 137 4.37 14.53 -30.66
C ALA A 137 2.87 14.22 -30.56
N ALA A 138 2.48 12.94 -30.71
CA ALA A 138 1.09 12.50 -30.57
C ALA A 138 0.57 12.61 -29.14
N ALA A 139 1.38 12.23 -28.15
CA ALA A 139 1.03 12.32 -26.72
C ALA A 139 0.85 13.78 -26.26
N HIS A 140 1.67 14.70 -26.76
CA HIS A 140 1.54 16.12 -26.45
C HIS A 140 0.25 16.72 -27.00
N ASN A 141 -0.18 16.31 -28.19
CA ASN A 141 -1.42 16.79 -28.82
C ASN A 141 -2.70 16.22 -28.21
N SER A 142 -2.62 15.10 -27.49
CA SER A 142 -3.80 14.44 -26.87
C SER A 142 -4.10 14.93 -25.43
N LEU A 143 -3.18 15.67 -24.82
CA LEU A 143 -3.28 16.16 -23.43
C LEU A 143 -3.50 17.69 -23.33
N GLY A 144 -3.51 18.40 -24.44
CA GLY A 144 -3.86 19.82 -24.58
C GLY A 144 -5.25 19.99 -25.15
#